data_96e1ec6bc5c94f2c68cc844af03088df
#
_entry.id   96e1ec6bc5c94f2c68cc844af03088df
#
_cell.length_a   1.000
_cell.length_b   1.000
_cell.length_c   1.000
_cell.angle_alpha   90.00
_cell.angle_beta   90.00
_cell.angle_gamma   90.00
#
_symmetry.space_group_name_H-M   'P 1'
#
loop_
_entity.id
_entity.type
_entity.pdbx_description
1 polymer ?
#
loop_
_entity_poly.entity_id
_entity_poly.type
_entity_poly.pdbx_seq_one_letter_code
_entity_poly.pdbx_strand_id
1 'polypeptide(L)'
;MYSKIILDSFDNIVGIGISLPVEEGGVPFEISDKRFKIFYKNILDKSYKLELSEEKELKLDLGIASCVSYQIDTKNSFYLNIELIIKSLILILPNLKKGGNLVINMTMKNIEFAFNFINLLSKLFKNYKIWKSSTIWETKNTFYFFGYDFLYNYNLDIFNNLLERIKYDHDPINNFFEGTLEEYTLIYNKMKTIYLIRIKAWEKLIK
;
A
#
# COMPACT_ATOMS: atom_id res chain seq x y z
N MET A 1 15.47 -2.40 -3.69
CA MET A 1 14.21 -2.39 -4.50
C MET A 1 13.60 -3.78 -4.46
N TYR A 2 12.35 -3.91 -3.93
CA TYR A 2 11.73 -5.24 -3.66
C TYR A 2 11.57 -6.10 -4.91
N SER A 3 11.14 -5.49 -6.04
CA SER A 3 10.91 -6.22 -7.30
C SER A 3 12.16 -6.93 -7.80
N LYS A 4 13.35 -6.32 -7.67
CA LYS A 4 14.62 -6.95 -8.05
C LYS A 4 14.92 -8.16 -7.17
N ILE A 5 14.76 -8.02 -5.84
CA ILE A 5 14.99 -9.13 -4.90
C ILE A 5 14.08 -10.31 -5.22
N ILE A 6 12.81 -10.06 -5.53
CA ILE A 6 11.85 -11.11 -5.90
C ILE A 6 12.27 -11.80 -7.21
N LEU A 7 12.63 -11.02 -8.24
CA LEU A 7 13.10 -11.55 -9.52
C LEU A 7 14.39 -12.38 -9.38
N ASP A 8 15.32 -11.92 -8.54
CA ASP A 8 16.58 -12.62 -8.27
C ASP A 8 16.38 -13.91 -7.44
N SER A 9 15.28 -13.98 -6.67
CA SER A 9 14.99 -15.12 -5.80
C SER A 9 14.20 -16.24 -6.48
N PHE A 10 13.57 -15.98 -7.62
CA PHE A 10 12.65 -16.92 -8.28
C PHE A 10 12.76 -16.85 -9.81
N ASP A 11 13.04 -17.98 -10.45
CA ASP A 11 13.26 -18.04 -11.91
C ASP A 11 11.99 -17.90 -12.75
N ASN A 12 10.86 -18.38 -12.23
CA ASN A 12 9.59 -18.48 -12.97
C ASN A 12 8.61 -17.34 -12.67
N ILE A 13 9.12 -16.17 -12.30
CA ILE A 13 8.30 -15.00 -12.00
C ILE A 13 8.39 -13.99 -13.14
N VAL A 14 7.24 -13.44 -13.51
CA VAL A 14 7.13 -12.23 -14.36
C VAL A 14 6.56 -11.10 -13.51
N GLY A 15 7.00 -9.89 -13.74
CA GLY A 15 6.60 -8.72 -12.98
C GLY A 15 6.15 -7.57 -13.86
N ILE A 16 5.24 -6.78 -13.32
CA ILE A 16 4.79 -5.53 -13.91
C ILE A 16 5.00 -4.42 -12.87
N GLY A 17 5.65 -3.36 -13.29
CA GLY A 17 5.80 -2.13 -12.50
C GLY A 17 5.07 -0.96 -13.14
N ILE A 18 4.51 -0.10 -12.30
CA ILE A 18 3.95 1.18 -12.73
C ILE A 18 4.70 2.26 -11.97
N SER A 19 5.22 3.23 -12.67
CA SER A 19 5.91 4.40 -12.12
C SER A 19 5.43 5.66 -12.81
N LEU A 20 5.52 6.79 -12.11
CA LEU A 20 5.32 8.10 -12.71
C LEU A 20 6.40 8.33 -13.80
N PRO A 21 6.07 8.91 -14.95
CA PRO A 21 7.05 9.32 -15.96
C PRO A 21 8.15 10.22 -15.36
N VAL A 22 9.37 10.07 -15.80
CA VAL A 22 10.52 10.83 -15.28
C VAL A 22 10.33 12.33 -15.53
N GLU A 23 9.77 12.69 -16.68
CA GLU A 23 9.42 14.07 -17.06
C GLU A 23 8.34 14.69 -16.16
N GLU A 24 7.53 13.86 -15.47
CA GLU A 24 6.54 14.28 -14.48
C GLU A 24 7.10 14.21 -13.04
N GLY A 25 8.40 13.98 -12.86
CA GLY A 25 9.06 13.90 -11.56
C GLY A 25 9.15 12.48 -10.99
N GLY A 26 8.90 11.47 -11.80
CA GLY A 26 9.08 10.06 -11.43
C GLY A 26 10.56 9.69 -11.28
N VAL A 27 10.82 8.64 -10.52
CA VAL A 27 12.17 8.08 -10.37
C VAL A 27 12.40 7.00 -11.41
N PRO A 28 13.54 7.01 -12.13
CA PRO A 28 13.87 5.95 -13.06
C PRO A 28 13.87 4.57 -12.38
N PHE A 29 13.32 3.59 -13.05
CA PHE A 29 13.22 2.23 -12.54
C PHE A 29 14.41 1.42 -13.10
N GLU A 30 15.40 1.14 -12.26
CA GLU A 30 16.64 0.46 -12.64
C GLU A 30 16.53 -1.06 -12.60
N ILE A 31 15.53 -1.65 -13.25
CA ILE A 31 15.42 -3.09 -13.44
C ILE A 31 15.56 -3.42 -14.92
N SER A 32 16.70 -3.99 -15.30
CA SER A 32 16.96 -4.50 -16.64
C SER A 32 16.80 -6.03 -16.69
N ASP A 33 15.61 -6.52 -16.35
CA ASP A 33 15.25 -7.93 -16.44
C ASP A 33 14.10 -8.07 -17.45
N LYS A 34 14.26 -8.90 -18.49
CA LYS A 34 13.25 -9.14 -19.51
C LYS A 34 11.92 -9.70 -18.96
N ARG A 35 11.95 -10.29 -17.78
CA ARG A 35 10.76 -10.77 -17.07
C ARG A 35 9.98 -9.64 -16.38
N PHE A 36 10.51 -8.40 -16.37
CA PHE A 36 9.90 -7.27 -15.70
C PHE A 36 9.55 -6.17 -16.72
N LYS A 37 8.26 -5.87 -16.88
CA LYS A 37 7.76 -4.81 -17.75
C LYS A 37 7.38 -3.59 -16.92
N ILE A 38 7.88 -2.42 -17.32
CA ILE A 38 7.58 -1.15 -16.64
C ILE A 38 6.66 -0.32 -17.54
N PHE A 39 5.61 0.22 -16.94
CA PHE A 39 4.72 1.19 -17.52
C PHE A 39 4.94 2.53 -16.82
N TYR A 40 5.36 3.55 -17.55
CA TYR A 40 5.47 4.91 -17.06
C TYR A 40 4.12 5.59 -17.23
N LYS A 41 3.33 5.67 -16.17
CA LYS A 41 1.97 6.21 -16.15
C LYS A 41 1.68 6.89 -14.83
N ASN A 42 0.95 8.00 -14.90
CA ASN A 42 0.41 8.65 -13.72
C ASN A 42 -0.83 7.89 -13.24
N ILE A 43 -0.73 7.18 -12.13
CA ILE A 43 -1.86 6.41 -11.59
C ILE A 43 -2.98 7.30 -11.02
N LEU A 44 -2.73 8.60 -10.81
CA LEU A 44 -3.75 9.56 -10.40
C LEU A 44 -4.61 10.04 -11.57
N ASP A 45 -4.21 9.75 -12.81
CA ASP A 45 -5.06 10.00 -13.97
C ASP A 45 -6.37 9.19 -13.84
N LYS A 46 -7.51 9.89 -13.93
CA LYS A 46 -8.83 9.28 -13.79
C LYS A 46 -9.14 8.26 -14.90
N SER A 47 -8.56 8.44 -16.07
CA SER A 47 -8.76 7.56 -17.22
C SER A 47 -7.91 6.30 -17.17
N TYR A 48 -6.86 6.27 -16.32
CA TYR A 48 -5.94 5.14 -16.29
C TYR A 48 -6.56 3.90 -15.65
N LYS A 49 -6.58 2.82 -16.40
CA LYS A 49 -6.94 1.47 -15.96
C LYS A 49 -5.75 0.55 -16.22
N LEU A 50 -5.50 -0.36 -15.31
CA LEU A 50 -4.49 -1.41 -15.52
C LEU A 50 -5.12 -2.54 -16.32
N GLU A 51 -4.80 -2.59 -17.60
CA GLU A 51 -5.14 -3.72 -18.45
C GLU A 51 -3.91 -4.61 -18.56
N LEU A 52 -3.93 -5.75 -17.86
CA LEU A 52 -2.76 -6.64 -17.77
C LEU A 52 -2.50 -7.41 -19.06
N SER A 53 -3.51 -7.69 -19.85
CA SER A 53 -3.41 -8.25 -21.22
C SER A 53 -4.75 -8.13 -21.94
N GLU A 54 -4.72 -8.25 -23.25
CA GLU A 54 -5.92 -8.47 -24.07
C GLU A 54 -6.57 -9.84 -23.76
N GLU A 55 -5.82 -10.77 -23.19
CA GLU A 55 -6.28 -12.03 -22.64
C GLU A 55 -6.82 -11.79 -21.21
N LYS A 56 -8.12 -11.79 -21.06
CA LYS A 56 -8.89 -11.49 -19.83
C LYS A 56 -8.59 -12.37 -18.60
N GLU A 57 -7.59 -13.25 -18.65
CA GLU A 57 -7.35 -14.26 -17.63
C GLU A 57 -6.09 -14.02 -16.77
N LEU A 58 -5.25 -13.06 -17.11
CA LEU A 58 -4.01 -12.86 -16.34
C LEU A 58 -4.33 -12.20 -14.98
N LYS A 59 -4.20 -12.96 -13.92
CA LYS A 59 -4.40 -12.50 -12.55
C LYS A 59 -3.07 -12.46 -11.81
N LEU A 60 -2.92 -11.46 -10.92
CA LEU A 60 -1.73 -11.29 -10.09
C LEU A 60 -1.73 -12.28 -8.90
N ASP A 61 -0.60 -12.93 -8.66
CA ASP A 61 -0.33 -13.68 -7.44
C ASP A 61 0.00 -12.75 -6.26
N LEU A 62 0.65 -11.63 -6.57
CA LEU A 62 1.11 -10.66 -5.60
C LEU A 62 0.91 -9.23 -6.14
N GLY A 63 0.24 -8.41 -5.34
CA GLY A 63 0.17 -6.96 -5.53
C GLY A 63 1.09 -6.25 -4.54
N ILE A 64 1.79 -5.20 -5.00
CA ILE A 64 2.63 -4.36 -4.13
C ILE A 64 2.27 -2.89 -4.35
N ALA A 65 1.75 -2.25 -3.32
CA ALA A 65 1.47 -0.82 -3.30
C ALA A 65 2.47 -0.10 -2.39
N SER A 66 3.48 0.55 -2.98
CA SER A 66 4.50 1.28 -2.24
C SER A 66 4.79 2.66 -2.83
N CYS A 67 3.81 3.25 -3.48
CA CYS A 67 3.92 4.61 -4.00
C CYS A 67 4.08 5.61 -2.86
N VAL A 68 5.05 6.50 -3.00
CA VAL A 68 5.29 7.59 -2.04
C VAL A 68 5.54 8.89 -2.80
N SER A 69 5.01 9.98 -2.29
CA SER A 69 5.36 11.32 -2.76
C SER A 69 6.55 11.85 -1.99
N TYR A 70 7.51 12.43 -2.71
CA TYR A 70 8.67 13.11 -2.14
C TYR A 70 8.42 14.61 -1.93
N GLN A 71 7.18 15.09 -2.06
CA GLN A 71 6.88 16.50 -1.82
C GLN A 71 7.24 16.90 -0.39
N ILE A 72 7.88 18.07 -0.28
CA ILE A 72 8.41 18.59 0.99
C ILE A 72 7.30 19.13 1.90
N ASP A 73 6.16 19.55 1.32
CA ASP A 73 4.99 20.00 2.08
C ASP A 73 4.38 18.82 2.85
N THR A 74 4.52 18.87 4.17
CA THR A 74 4.19 17.76 5.07
C THR A 74 2.70 17.45 5.15
N LYS A 75 1.81 18.44 4.98
CA LYS A 75 0.35 18.25 5.06
C LYS A 75 -0.17 17.64 3.75
N ASN A 76 0.14 18.27 2.64
CA ASN A 76 -0.32 17.84 1.32
C ASN A 76 0.31 16.49 0.94
N SER A 77 1.56 16.24 1.33
CA SER A 77 2.22 14.94 1.08
C SER A 77 1.53 13.76 1.79
N PHE A 78 0.90 13.98 2.95
CA PHE A 78 0.17 12.94 3.64
C PHE A 78 -1.06 12.51 2.84
N TYR A 79 -1.90 13.45 2.43
CA TYR A 79 -3.10 13.17 1.64
C TYR A 79 -2.76 12.57 0.27
N LEU A 80 -1.73 13.10 -0.40
CA LEU A 80 -1.26 12.56 -1.67
C LEU A 80 -0.78 11.10 -1.53
N ASN A 81 -0.06 10.77 -0.46
CA ASN A 81 0.37 9.38 -0.22
C ASN A 81 -0.82 8.45 0.02
N ILE A 82 -1.86 8.91 0.73
CA ILE A 82 -3.08 8.12 0.90
C ILE A 82 -3.80 7.94 -0.44
N GLU A 83 -3.91 8.99 -1.24
CA GLU A 83 -4.51 8.93 -2.58
C GLU A 83 -3.77 7.93 -3.47
N LEU A 84 -2.45 7.96 -3.49
CA LEU A 84 -1.61 7.01 -4.23
C LEU A 84 -1.83 5.57 -3.77
N ILE A 85 -1.91 5.32 -2.46
CA ILE A 85 -2.18 3.98 -1.92
C ILE A 85 -3.56 3.49 -2.37
N ILE A 86 -4.60 4.32 -2.23
CA ILE A 86 -5.97 3.94 -2.61
C ILE A 86 -6.07 3.69 -4.12
N LYS A 87 -5.48 4.56 -4.95
CA LYS A 87 -5.42 4.34 -6.39
C LYS A 87 -4.69 3.06 -6.76
N SER A 88 -3.58 2.74 -6.09
CA SER A 88 -2.90 1.47 -6.27
C SER A 88 -3.80 0.28 -5.95
N LEU A 89 -4.61 0.36 -4.90
CA LEU A 89 -5.56 -0.71 -4.54
C LEU A 89 -6.67 -0.86 -5.57
N ILE A 90 -7.22 0.25 -6.09
CA ILE A 90 -8.22 0.22 -7.17
C ILE A 90 -7.67 -0.46 -8.43
N LEU A 91 -6.38 -0.33 -8.69
CA LEU A 91 -5.71 -1.02 -9.81
C LEU A 91 -5.37 -2.49 -9.49
N ILE A 92 -4.95 -2.78 -8.25
CA ILE A 92 -4.45 -4.12 -7.87
C ILE A 92 -5.60 -5.09 -7.60
N LEU A 93 -6.60 -4.71 -6.78
CA LEU A 93 -7.62 -5.64 -6.29
C LEU A 93 -8.42 -6.33 -7.40
N PRO A 94 -8.86 -5.65 -8.47
CA PRO A 94 -9.55 -6.31 -9.59
C PRO A 94 -8.69 -7.33 -10.33
N ASN A 95 -7.36 -7.12 -10.28
CA ASN A 95 -6.38 -7.95 -10.97
C ASN A 95 -5.77 -9.03 -10.08
N LEU A 96 -5.99 -8.97 -8.77
CA LEU A 96 -5.50 -9.96 -7.81
C LEU A 96 -6.36 -11.22 -7.88
N LYS A 97 -5.73 -12.40 -8.00
CA LYS A 97 -6.47 -13.67 -7.97
C LYS A 97 -6.98 -13.99 -6.56
N LYS A 98 -8.04 -14.79 -6.47
CA LYS A 98 -8.44 -15.40 -5.20
C LYS A 98 -7.27 -16.21 -4.64
N GLY A 99 -6.97 -16.06 -3.35
CA GLY A 99 -5.78 -16.65 -2.72
C GLY A 99 -4.48 -15.86 -2.97
N GLY A 100 -4.52 -14.78 -3.75
CA GLY A 100 -3.37 -13.90 -3.96
C GLY A 100 -2.98 -13.10 -2.72
N ASN A 101 -1.84 -12.44 -2.78
CA ASN A 101 -1.26 -11.72 -1.65
C ASN A 101 -1.09 -10.23 -1.96
N LEU A 102 -1.09 -9.41 -0.92
CA LEU A 102 -0.94 -7.96 -1.03
C LEU A 102 0.10 -7.44 -0.04
N VAL A 103 0.96 -6.55 -0.51
CA VAL A 103 1.87 -5.79 0.36
C VAL A 103 1.61 -4.30 0.17
N ILE A 104 1.42 -3.59 1.28
CA ILE A 104 1.23 -2.13 1.26
C ILE A 104 2.24 -1.48 2.19
N ASN A 105 2.92 -0.45 1.69
CA ASN A 105 3.68 0.46 2.54
C ASN A 105 2.73 1.55 3.06
N MET A 106 2.58 1.63 4.37
CA MET A 106 1.67 2.53 5.04
C MET A 106 2.39 3.54 5.94
N THR A 107 1.71 4.62 6.29
CA THR A 107 2.21 5.62 7.23
C THR A 107 1.38 5.67 8.51
N MET A 108 2.05 5.93 9.65
CA MET A 108 1.42 6.15 10.96
C MET A 108 1.22 7.64 11.27
N LYS A 109 1.35 8.55 10.30
CA LYS A 109 1.19 10.00 10.56
C LYS A 109 -0.20 10.34 11.13
N ASN A 110 -1.22 9.64 10.65
CA ASN A 110 -2.55 9.67 11.25
C ASN A 110 -2.89 8.25 11.69
N ILE A 111 -3.03 8.09 13.00
CA ILE A 111 -3.20 6.78 13.62
C ILE A 111 -4.60 6.24 13.40
N GLU A 112 -5.61 7.09 13.49
CA GLU A 112 -7.01 6.72 13.30
C GLU A 112 -7.26 6.24 11.88
N PHE A 113 -6.75 6.97 10.88
CA PHE A 113 -6.77 6.51 9.48
C PHE A 113 -6.08 5.14 9.35
N ALA A 114 -4.89 4.98 9.91
CA ALA A 114 -4.16 3.71 9.80
C ALA A 114 -4.95 2.54 10.40
N PHE A 115 -5.60 2.74 11.54
CA PHE A 115 -6.47 1.75 12.18
C PHE A 115 -7.65 1.37 11.29
N ASN A 116 -8.42 2.37 10.86
CA ASN A 116 -9.61 2.16 10.04
C ASN A 116 -9.25 1.49 8.71
N PHE A 117 -8.14 1.90 8.11
CA PHE A 117 -7.68 1.34 6.84
C PHE A 117 -7.17 -0.10 6.99
N ILE A 118 -6.45 -0.41 8.08
CA ILE A 118 -6.06 -1.78 8.40
C ILE A 118 -7.29 -2.65 8.62
N ASN A 119 -8.32 -2.15 9.33
CA ASN A 119 -9.55 -2.87 9.55
C ASN A 119 -10.26 -3.20 8.23
N LEU A 120 -10.37 -2.23 7.32
CA LEU A 120 -10.90 -2.46 5.98
C LEU A 120 -10.12 -3.55 5.25
N LEU A 121 -8.81 -3.40 5.18
CA LEU A 121 -7.94 -4.33 4.47
C LEU A 121 -7.97 -5.73 5.06
N SER A 122 -8.05 -5.86 6.40
CA SER A 122 -8.07 -7.15 7.08
C SER A 122 -9.29 -8.01 6.68
N LYS A 123 -10.40 -7.38 6.30
CA LYS A 123 -11.63 -8.06 5.85
C LYS A 123 -11.53 -8.61 4.42
N LEU A 124 -10.53 -8.18 3.65
CA LEU A 124 -10.30 -8.64 2.29
C LEU A 124 -9.43 -9.91 2.21
N PHE A 125 -8.78 -10.27 3.30
CA PHE A 125 -7.81 -11.37 3.33
C PHE A 125 -8.14 -12.35 4.46
N LYS A 126 -7.84 -13.63 4.24
CA LYS A 126 -8.02 -14.67 5.26
C LYS A 126 -7.10 -14.44 6.47
N ASN A 127 -5.88 -13.95 6.20
CA ASN A 127 -4.90 -13.63 7.22
C ASN A 127 -4.20 -12.31 6.87
N TYR A 128 -3.71 -11.61 7.89
CA TYR A 128 -2.87 -10.43 7.68
C TYR A 128 -1.79 -10.30 8.75
N LYS A 129 -0.72 -9.59 8.38
CA LYS A 129 0.36 -9.21 9.28
C LYS A 129 0.67 -7.74 9.12
N ILE A 130 0.97 -7.09 10.23
CA ILE A 130 1.53 -5.75 10.25
C ILE A 130 2.98 -5.88 10.67
N TRP A 131 3.89 -5.25 9.93
CA TRP A 131 5.32 -5.39 10.20
C TRP A 131 6.07 -4.08 10.01
N LYS A 132 7.07 -3.86 10.83
CA LYS A 132 8.03 -2.77 10.73
C LYS A 132 9.43 -3.33 10.91
N SER A 133 10.37 -2.86 10.11
CA SER A 133 11.78 -3.18 10.31
C SER A 133 12.27 -2.61 11.64
N SER A 134 13.05 -3.41 12.38
CA SER A 134 13.74 -3.00 13.60
C SER A 134 15.19 -2.55 13.35
N THR A 135 15.65 -2.57 12.10
CA THR A 135 17.03 -2.24 11.72
C THR A 135 17.13 -1.16 10.66
N ILE A 136 16.16 -1.14 9.73
CA ILE A 136 16.11 -0.18 8.63
C ILE A 136 14.84 0.64 8.77
N TRP A 137 14.97 1.97 8.71
CA TRP A 137 13.81 2.88 8.82
C TRP A 137 13.03 2.79 10.13
N GLU A 138 13.65 2.26 11.22
CA GLU A 138 13.01 2.07 12.51
C GLU A 138 12.41 3.37 13.09
N THR A 139 13.05 4.52 12.83
CA THR A 139 12.57 5.85 13.26
C THR A 139 11.48 6.45 12.36
N LYS A 140 11.29 5.94 11.15
CA LYS A 140 10.30 6.47 10.20
C LYS A 140 8.87 6.09 10.60
N ASN A 141 7.90 6.91 10.16
CA ASN A 141 6.47 6.67 10.40
C ASN A 141 5.87 5.59 9.51
N THR A 142 6.68 4.80 8.82
CA THR A 142 6.22 3.80 7.86
C THR A 142 6.21 2.40 8.46
N PHE A 143 5.28 1.59 8.02
CA PHE A 143 5.16 0.17 8.31
C PHE A 143 4.54 -0.55 7.11
N TYR A 144 4.50 -1.87 7.13
CA TYR A 144 3.95 -2.68 6.06
C TYR A 144 2.73 -3.45 6.53
N PHE A 145 1.70 -3.44 5.71
CA PHE A 145 0.59 -4.38 5.78
C PHE A 145 0.83 -5.50 4.78
N PHE A 146 0.72 -6.74 5.22
CA PHE A 146 0.75 -7.95 4.41
C PHE A 146 -0.60 -8.62 4.51
N GLY A 147 -1.32 -8.74 3.40
CA GLY A 147 -2.54 -9.52 3.28
C GLY A 147 -2.24 -10.85 2.60
N TYR A 148 -2.74 -11.93 3.15
CA TYR A 148 -2.56 -13.29 2.65
C TYR A 148 -3.90 -13.93 2.34
N ASP A 149 -3.95 -14.69 1.25
CA ASP A 149 -5.15 -15.42 0.82
C ASP A 149 -6.33 -14.47 0.57
N PHE A 150 -6.25 -13.67 -0.48
CA PHE A 150 -7.31 -12.74 -0.89
C PHE A 150 -8.65 -13.44 -1.08
N LEU A 151 -9.69 -12.96 -0.41
CA LEU A 151 -11.02 -13.60 -0.38
C LEU A 151 -11.85 -13.30 -1.62
N TYR A 152 -11.45 -12.33 -2.44
CA TYR A 152 -12.15 -11.85 -3.65
C TYR A 152 -13.53 -11.24 -3.35
N ASN A 153 -13.72 -10.70 -2.14
CA ASN A 153 -14.95 -10.08 -1.65
C ASN A 153 -14.77 -8.55 -1.47
N TYR A 154 -14.25 -7.89 -2.47
CA TYR A 154 -13.99 -6.45 -2.43
C TYR A 154 -15.12 -5.63 -3.06
N ASN A 155 -15.29 -4.40 -2.57
CA ASN A 155 -16.15 -3.39 -3.16
C ASN A 155 -15.31 -2.15 -3.51
N LEU A 156 -15.14 -1.87 -4.79
CA LEU A 156 -14.36 -0.72 -5.26
C LEU A 156 -15.03 0.61 -4.93
N ASP A 157 -16.33 0.67 -4.74
CA ASP A 157 -17.03 1.92 -4.39
C ASP A 157 -16.57 2.46 -3.05
N ILE A 158 -16.18 1.59 -2.11
CA ILE A 158 -15.60 2.03 -0.83
C ILE A 158 -14.32 2.82 -1.08
N PHE A 159 -13.43 2.34 -1.95
CA PHE A 159 -12.18 3.01 -2.26
C PHE A 159 -12.38 4.27 -3.10
N ASN A 160 -13.33 4.27 -4.04
CA ASN A 160 -13.68 5.44 -4.83
C ASN A 160 -14.28 6.54 -3.94
N ASN A 161 -15.22 6.20 -3.06
CA ASN A 161 -15.80 7.13 -2.10
C ASN A 161 -14.73 7.71 -1.16
N LEU A 162 -13.76 6.89 -0.74
CA LEU A 162 -12.64 7.33 0.07
C LEU A 162 -11.78 8.36 -0.67
N LEU A 163 -11.50 8.15 -1.96
CA LEU A 163 -10.78 9.11 -2.80
C LEU A 163 -11.51 10.45 -2.91
N GLU A 164 -12.81 10.43 -3.16
CA GLU A 164 -13.59 11.66 -3.29
C GLU A 164 -13.59 12.45 -1.96
N ARG A 165 -13.73 11.79 -0.83
CA ARG A 165 -13.67 12.45 0.49
C ARG A 165 -12.31 13.07 0.77
N ILE A 166 -11.20 12.39 0.44
CA ILE A 166 -9.85 12.95 0.58
C ILE A 166 -9.70 14.25 -0.20
N LYS A 167 -10.27 14.31 -1.39
CA LYS A 167 -10.17 15.49 -2.27
C LYS A 167 -10.99 16.69 -1.78
N TYR A 168 -12.16 16.45 -1.24
CA TYR A 168 -13.12 17.52 -0.93
C TYR A 168 -13.09 17.96 0.53
N ASP A 169 -12.94 17.03 1.48
CA ASP A 169 -13.12 17.35 2.90
C ASP A 169 -11.81 17.66 3.65
N HIS A 170 -10.65 17.33 3.08
CA HIS A 170 -9.34 17.36 3.75
C HIS A 170 -9.33 16.71 5.15
N ASP A 171 -10.43 16.06 5.54
CA ASP A 171 -10.59 15.28 6.76
C ASP A 171 -11.25 13.93 6.45
N PRO A 172 -10.55 13.08 5.70
CA PRO A 172 -11.09 11.78 5.28
C PRO A 172 -11.22 10.78 6.41
N ILE A 173 -10.90 11.15 7.63
CA ILE A 173 -10.41 10.22 8.64
C ILE A 173 -11.48 9.88 9.64
N ASN A 174 -12.39 10.81 9.90
CA ASN A 174 -13.45 10.61 10.87
C ASN A 174 -14.57 9.74 10.28
N ASN A 175 -14.79 8.57 10.88
CA ASN A 175 -15.92 7.66 10.64
C ASN A 175 -15.90 6.86 9.33
N PHE A 176 -14.74 6.32 8.91
CA PHE A 176 -14.68 5.48 7.71
C PHE A 176 -15.24 4.07 7.88
N PHE A 177 -14.97 3.47 9.01
CA PHE A 177 -15.30 2.07 9.24
C PHE A 177 -15.71 1.85 10.69
N GLU A 178 -16.95 1.43 10.84
CA GLU A 178 -17.43 0.87 12.08
C GLU A 178 -16.80 -0.53 12.25
N GLY A 179 -15.93 -0.66 13.24
CA GLY A 179 -15.35 -1.93 13.68
C GLY A 179 -15.90 -2.30 15.05
N THR A 180 -15.87 -3.58 15.39
CA THR A 180 -16.15 -4.03 16.75
C THR A 180 -14.99 -3.68 17.69
N LEU A 181 -15.24 -3.60 18.99
CA LEU A 181 -14.19 -3.39 19.99
C LEU A 181 -13.11 -4.48 19.92
N GLU A 182 -13.47 -5.70 19.59
CA GLU A 182 -12.55 -6.82 19.42
C GLU A 182 -11.60 -6.61 18.22
N GLU A 183 -12.14 -6.18 17.07
CA GLU A 183 -11.34 -5.85 15.88
C GLU A 183 -10.35 -4.72 16.18
N TYR A 184 -10.78 -3.66 16.83
CA TYR A 184 -9.91 -2.56 17.25
C TYR A 184 -8.83 -3.04 18.22
N THR A 185 -9.18 -3.86 19.22
CA THR A 185 -8.22 -4.39 20.20
C THR A 185 -7.15 -5.23 19.53
N LEU A 186 -7.52 -6.08 18.56
CA LEU A 186 -6.58 -6.90 17.82
C LEU A 186 -5.59 -6.05 17.00
N ILE A 187 -6.10 -5.05 16.27
CA ILE A 187 -5.28 -4.13 15.49
C ILE A 187 -4.39 -3.30 16.42
N TYR A 188 -4.93 -2.78 17.53
CA TYR A 188 -4.19 -2.03 18.52
C TYR A 188 -2.98 -2.83 19.05
N ASN A 189 -3.16 -4.08 19.44
CA ASN A 189 -2.08 -4.92 19.94
C ASN A 189 -0.97 -5.14 18.90
N LYS A 190 -1.34 -5.28 17.62
CA LYS A 190 -0.36 -5.37 16.52
C LYS A 190 0.37 -4.04 16.31
N MET A 191 -0.35 -2.92 16.32
CA MET A 191 0.22 -1.57 16.15
C MET A 191 1.11 -1.18 17.33
N LYS A 192 0.75 -1.54 18.56
CA LYS A 192 1.56 -1.29 19.77
C LYS A 192 3.00 -1.80 19.60
N THR A 193 3.17 -2.98 19.05
CA THR A 193 4.51 -3.54 18.78
C THR A 193 5.32 -2.65 17.84
N ILE A 194 4.69 -2.10 16.81
CA ILE A 194 5.33 -1.18 15.85
C ILE A 194 5.74 0.13 16.53
N TYR A 195 4.89 0.68 17.39
CA TYR A 195 5.22 1.89 18.17
C TYR A 195 6.38 1.66 19.11
N LEU A 196 6.43 0.52 19.80
CA LEU A 196 7.54 0.18 20.69
C LEU A 196 8.88 0.07 19.96
N ILE A 197 8.89 -0.47 18.75
CA ILE A 197 10.10 -0.50 17.90
C ILE A 197 10.58 0.93 17.66
N ARG A 198 9.67 1.84 17.29
CA ARG A 198 10.00 3.23 17.01
C ARG A 198 10.48 3.99 18.24
N ILE A 199 9.81 3.84 19.38
CA ILE A 199 10.22 4.47 20.65
C ILE A 199 11.64 4.02 21.03
N LYS A 200 11.91 2.72 21.01
CA LYS A 200 13.24 2.17 21.28
C LYS A 200 14.32 2.69 20.33
N ALA A 201 13.96 2.91 19.06
CA ALA A 201 14.88 3.49 18.09
C ALA A 201 15.23 4.94 18.42
N TRP A 202 14.26 5.74 18.80
CA TRP A 202 14.50 7.12 19.26
C TRP A 202 15.31 7.18 20.56
N GLU A 203 15.04 6.31 21.52
CA GLU A 203 15.81 6.23 22.78
C GLU A 203 17.30 5.93 22.54
N LYS A 204 17.63 5.17 21.49
CA LYS A 204 19.03 4.92 21.10
C LYS A 204 19.73 6.14 20.49
N LEU A 205 18.98 7.05 19.86
CA LEU A 205 19.54 8.25 19.22
C LEU A 205 19.73 9.41 20.21
N ILE A 206 19.06 9.37 21.36
CA ILE A 206 19.13 10.41 22.39
C ILE A 206 20.25 10.13 23.41
N LYS A 207 20.71 8.89 23.49
CA LYS A 207 21.88 8.46 24.29
C LYS A 207 23.17 8.69 23.53
#